data_daba2aa7da53fd82811f06fa0021acbd
#
_entry.id   daba2aa7da53fd82811f06fa0021acbd
#
_cell.length_a   1.000
_cell.length_b   1.000
_cell.length_c   1.000
_cell.angle_alpha   90.00
_cell.angle_beta   90.00
_cell.angle_gamma   90.00
#
_symmetry.space_group_name_H-M   'P 1'
#
loop_
_entity.id
_entity.type
_entity.pdbx_description
1 polymer ?
#
loop_
_entity_poly.entity_id
_entity_poly.type
_entity_poly.pdbx_seq_one_letter_code
_entity_poly.pdbx_strand_id
1 'polypeptide(L)'
;KTHVYGKWISGGFENSLCAMFGSFGESNKDYISLWKGQEDWCFEYGKSMASYFGPSGNEKLITSIEIDNEPGNDFDDPLYQSIFRSMARGIRAGDPKIKIVTCTAHAHQADKYSKDLRETFSDPQIIELFDVINVHTYAQLEKGLTKSPWTRTYPEGEDTTYLEVIEETIQWRDHHAPGKEIWITEFGYDSCTPRVMANRTGWFEKLDWRGVTDLQQAQYLIRSFLLFSSMKVDRAYLYFFDDKDEPQVHGSSGITRNGKPKPSFHAVSQLYQTLGDYRFSRIVQKNSQLYLFEFLKGKDRDQVCWVAWSPTGFRSDQKVKKNHRATEITLADLPSKPDRLLAMQTSGESEPKDFVSTSGSITFELSESPVYLFFEPKQ
;
A
#
# COMPACT_ATOMS: atom_id res chain seq x y z
N LYS A 1 -18.72 -14.96 13.69
CA LYS A 1 -17.49 -14.15 13.48
C LYS A 1 -16.30 -15.05 13.14
N THR A 2 -16.04 -16.10 13.93
CA THR A 2 -14.99 -17.11 13.65
C THR A 2 -15.13 -17.76 12.28
N HIS A 3 -16.35 -17.82 11.72
CA HIS A 3 -16.61 -18.50 10.46
C HIS A 3 -15.96 -17.79 9.23
N VAL A 4 -15.89 -16.46 9.20
CA VAL A 4 -15.26 -15.71 8.10
C VAL A 4 -13.75 -15.64 8.30
N TYR A 5 -13.29 -15.11 9.39
CA TYR A 5 -11.87 -14.94 9.69
C TYR A 5 -11.12 -16.28 9.81
N GLY A 6 -11.76 -17.30 10.36
CA GLY A 6 -11.21 -18.66 10.43
C GLY A 6 -10.96 -19.27 9.05
N LYS A 7 -11.80 -18.97 8.05
CA LYS A 7 -11.57 -19.40 6.65
C LYS A 7 -10.34 -18.70 6.05
N TRP A 8 -10.15 -17.41 6.34
CA TRP A 8 -8.96 -16.70 5.85
C TRP A 8 -7.68 -17.26 6.47
N ILE A 9 -7.65 -17.49 7.78
CA ILE A 9 -6.52 -18.13 8.44
C ILE A 9 -6.24 -19.54 7.85
N SER A 10 -7.30 -20.33 7.61
CA SER A 10 -7.15 -21.65 6.97
C SER A 10 -6.61 -21.54 5.54
N GLY A 11 -6.85 -20.44 4.87
CA GLY A 11 -6.32 -20.12 3.55
C GLY A 11 -4.90 -19.54 3.58
N GLY A 12 -4.27 -19.42 4.76
CA GLY A 12 -2.91 -18.92 4.92
C GLY A 12 -2.81 -17.38 5.06
N PHE A 13 -3.95 -16.69 5.26
CA PHE A 13 -3.95 -15.24 5.48
C PHE A 13 -3.67 -14.90 6.94
N GLU A 14 -2.96 -13.82 7.18
CA GLU A 14 -2.85 -13.15 8.47
C GLU A 14 -3.88 -12.02 8.55
N ASN A 15 -4.55 -11.89 9.69
CA ASN A 15 -5.50 -10.80 9.91
C ASN A 15 -4.87 -9.73 10.80
N SER A 16 -4.85 -8.50 10.30
CA SER A 16 -4.60 -7.28 11.07
C SER A 16 -5.94 -6.64 11.39
N LEU A 17 -6.15 -6.25 12.64
CA LEU A 17 -7.37 -5.58 13.08
C LEU A 17 -7.09 -4.10 13.26
N CYS A 18 -7.98 -3.23 12.78
CA CYS A 18 -8.00 -1.83 13.14
C CYS A 18 -9.06 -1.60 14.24
N ALA A 19 -8.62 -1.11 15.40
CA ALA A 19 -9.48 -0.74 16.52
C ALA A 19 -9.88 0.74 16.39
N MET A 20 -10.87 1.02 15.55
CA MET A 20 -11.38 2.38 15.31
C MET A 20 -12.17 2.93 16.48
N PHE A 21 -11.91 4.20 16.83
CA PHE A 21 -12.55 4.86 17.97
C PHE A 21 -13.87 5.55 17.64
N GLY A 22 -14.16 5.76 16.38
CA GLY A 22 -15.40 6.38 15.93
C GLY A 22 -16.00 5.69 14.71
N SER A 23 -17.21 6.07 14.33
CA SER A 23 -17.83 5.66 13.08
C SER A 23 -17.69 6.75 12.03
N PHE A 24 -17.54 6.36 10.77
CA PHE A 24 -17.57 7.28 9.64
C PHE A 24 -18.88 8.05 9.61
N GLY A 25 -18.82 9.39 9.63
CA GLY A 25 -19.99 10.27 9.52
C GLY A 25 -20.52 10.83 10.82
N GLU A 26 -20.01 10.45 11.98
CA GLU A 26 -20.26 11.16 13.23
C GLU A 26 -19.35 12.38 13.35
N SER A 27 -19.80 13.46 14.01
CA SER A 27 -18.92 14.60 14.24
C SER A 27 -17.81 14.19 15.20
N ASN A 28 -16.55 14.40 14.79
CA ASN A 28 -15.38 14.00 15.58
C ASN A 28 -15.39 14.53 17.02
N LYS A 29 -16.02 15.68 17.24
CA LYS A 29 -16.09 16.32 18.57
C LYS A 29 -16.85 15.50 19.61
N ASP A 30 -17.88 14.77 19.20
CA ASP A 30 -18.71 14.03 20.13
C ASP A 30 -18.04 12.73 20.57
N TYR A 31 -17.35 12.03 19.66
CA TYR A 31 -16.71 10.77 20.06
C TYR A 31 -15.40 10.99 20.85
N ILE A 32 -14.63 12.04 20.57
CA ILE A 32 -13.45 12.36 21.37
C ILE A 32 -13.83 12.56 22.85
N SER A 33 -14.96 13.24 23.13
CA SER A 33 -15.44 13.43 24.48
C SER A 33 -15.80 12.14 25.21
N LEU A 34 -16.20 11.09 24.47
CA LEU A 34 -16.52 9.77 25.05
C LEU A 34 -15.29 9.03 25.58
N TRP A 35 -14.14 9.30 25.00
CA TRP A 35 -12.88 8.62 25.38
C TRP A 35 -12.11 9.30 26.52
N LYS A 36 -12.48 10.53 26.87
CA LYS A 36 -11.82 11.28 27.93
C LYS A 36 -12.04 10.62 29.29
N GLY A 37 -10.94 10.30 29.98
CA GLY A 37 -10.99 9.63 31.27
C GLY A 37 -11.41 8.15 31.21
N GLN A 38 -11.22 7.50 30.07
CA GLN A 38 -11.57 6.10 29.84
C GLN A 38 -10.34 5.18 29.76
N GLU A 39 -9.23 5.57 30.40
CA GLU A 39 -7.94 4.84 30.31
C GLU A 39 -8.07 3.40 30.81
N ASP A 40 -8.77 3.15 31.91
CA ASP A 40 -8.98 1.80 32.44
C ASP A 40 -9.79 0.94 31.47
N TRP A 41 -10.81 1.53 30.86
CA TRP A 41 -11.62 0.83 29.86
C TRP A 41 -10.82 0.51 28.60
N CYS A 42 -9.96 1.43 28.14
CA CYS A 42 -9.06 1.19 27.00
C CYS A 42 -8.09 0.03 27.29
N PHE A 43 -7.56 -0.03 28.52
CA PHE A 43 -6.69 -1.13 28.94
C PHE A 43 -7.43 -2.48 28.92
N GLU A 44 -8.59 -2.56 29.57
CA GLU A 44 -9.37 -3.81 29.64
C GLU A 44 -9.89 -4.24 28.26
N TYR A 45 -10.23 -3.28 27.38
CA TYR A 45 -10.63 -3.58 26.00
C TYR A 45 -9.46 -4.20 25.22
N GLY A 46 -8.29 -3.55 25.21
CA GLY A 46 -7.10 -4.07 24.54
C GLY A 46 -6.70 -5.46 25.05
N LYS A 47 -6.70 -5.65 26.39
CA LYS A 47 -6.39 -6.92 27.03
C LYS A 47 -7.37 -8.02 26.65
N SER A 48 -8.67 -7.74 26.69
CA SER A 48 -9.70 -8.70 26.35
C SER A 48 -9.64 -9.12 24.89
N MET A 49 -9.46 -8.15 23.98
CA MET A 49 -9.29 -8.45 22.56
C MET A 49 -8.05 -9.32 22.29
N ALA A 50 -6.93 -8.97 22.88
CA ALA A 50 -5.67 -9.69 22.69
C ALA A 50 -5.76 -11.12 23.27
N SER A 51 -6.29 -11.26 24.49
CA SER A 51 -6.44 -12.57 25.14
C SER A 51 -7.40 -13.49 24.41
N TYR A 52 -8.40 -12.94 23.73
CA TYR A 52 -9.41 -13.76 23.05
C TYR A 52 -9.02 -14.06 21.60
N PHE A 53 -8.57 -13.07 20.84
CA PHE A 53 -8.33 -13.17 19.41
C PHE A 53 -6.85 -13.35 19.02
N GLY A 54 -5.93 -13.07 19.92
CA GLY A 54 -4.48 -13.11 19.66
C GLY A 54 -3.92 -14.51 19.37
N PRO A 55 -2.67 -14.60 18.92
CA PRO A 55 -2.01 -15.86 18.54
C PRO A 55 -1.93 -16.89 19.69
N SER A 56 -1.88 -16.44 20.94
CA SER A 56 -1.93 -17.30 22.14
C SER A 56 -3.35 -17.40 22.73
N GLY A 57 -4.31 -16.68 22.18
CA GLY A 57 -5.67 -16.59 22.67
C GLY A 57 -6.55 -17.77 22.26
N ASN A 58 -7.84 -17.64 22.59
CA ASN A 58 -8.82 -18.71 22.36
C ASN A 58 -9.09 -18.94 20.86
N GLU A 59 -9.24 -17.87 20.09
CA GLU A 59 -9.67 -17.94 18.69
C GLU A 59 -8.52 -17.89 17.69
N LYS A 60 -7.35 -17.34 18.06
CA LYS A 60 -6.13 -17.22 17.22
C LYS A 60 -6.40 -16.61 15.85
N LEU A 61 -7.14 -15.52 15.81
CA LEU A 61 -7.64 -14.92 14.57
C LEU A 61 -6.84 -13.72 14.08
N ILE A 62 -6.10 -13.03 14.94
CA ILE A 62 -5.38 -11.81 14.61
C ILE A 62 -3.92 -11.88 15.01
N THR A 63 -3.06 -11.26 14.22
CA THR A 63 -1.62 -11.18 14.49
C THR A 63 -1.17 -9.76 14.86
N SER A 64 -2.00 -8.76 14.57
CA SER A 64 -1.72 -7.36 14.85
C SER A 64 -2.99 -6.56 15.14
N ILE A 65 -2.83 -5.47 15.90
CA ILE A 65 -3.89 -4.50 16.19
C ILE A 65 -3.33 -3.11 15.88
N GLU A 66 -3.99 -2.41 14.97
CA GLU A 66 -3.81 -0.99 14.71
C GLU A 66 -4.71 -0.20 15.66
N ILE A 67 -4.12 0.75 16.40
CA ILE A 67 -4.84 1.54 17.39
C ILE A 67 -5.28 2.85 16.74
N ASP A 68 -6.55 2.90 16.36
CA ASP A 68 -7.22 3.88 15.53
C ASP A 68 -6.76 3.85 14.07
N ASN A 69 -7.50 4.55 13.20
CA ASN A 69 -7.26 4.60 11.76
C ASN A 69 -6.59 5.94 11.37
N GLU A 70 -7.40 6.92 11.01
CA GLU A 70 -7.01 8.27 10.61
C GLU A 70 -7.65 9.30 11.54
N PRO A 71 -7.04 9.65 12.67
CA PRO A 71 -7.66 10.59 13.64
C PRO A 71 -7.92 11.99 13.07
N GLY A 72 -7.27 12.37 11.98
CA GLY A 72 -7.58 13.57 11.21
C GLY A 72 -7.16 14.89 11.86
N ASN A 73 -7.84 15.99 11.46
CA ASN A 73 -7.51 17.32 11.93
C ASN A 73 -7.96 17.60 13.38
N ASP A 74 -8.88 16.80 13.90
CA ASP A 74 -9.39 16.89 15.27
C ASP A 74 -8.58 16.02 16.23
N PHE A 75 -7.41 15.58 15.82
CA PHE A 75 -6.47 14.80 16.58
C PHE A 75 -6.01 15.62 17.81
N ASP A 76 -6.51 15.22 18.97
CA ASP A 76 -6.07 15.74 20.25
C ASP A 76 -4.92 14.85 20.75
N ASP A 77 -3.68 15.29 20.50
CA ASP A 77 -2.49 14.53 20.81
C ASP A 77 -2.46 13.99 22.26
N PRO A 78 -2.72 14.79 23.31
CA PRO A 78 -2.72 14.29 24.67
C PRO A 78 -3.75 13.19 24.93
N LEU A 79 -4.95 13.34 24.40
CA LEU A 79 -6.00 12.34 24.56
C LEU A 79 -5.67 11.06 23.80
N TYR A 80 -5.26 11.18 22.54
CA TYR A 80 -4.86 10.01 21.76
C TYR A 80 -3.70 9.27 22.41
N GLN A 81 -2.68 9.99 22.87
CA GLN A 81 -1.53 9.39 23.59
C GLN A 81 -1.98 8.63 24.85
N SER A 82 -2.92 9.18 25.60
CA SER A 82 -3.46 8.52 26.79
C SER A 82 -4.18 7.21 26.43
N ILE A 83 -5.06 7.26 25.43
CA ILE A 83 -5.78 6.08 24.90
C ILE A 83 -4.81 5.04 24.37
N PHE A 84 -3.86 5.46 23.51
CA PHE A 84 -2.85 4.60 22.92
C PHE A 84 -2.03 3.86 23.99
N ARG A 85 -1.50 4.59 24.98
CA ARG A 85 -0.72 3.99 26.09
C ARG A 85 -1.52 2.92 26.84
N SER A 86 -2.76 3.24 27.18
CA SER A 86 -3.61 2.34 27.97
C SER A 86 -3.98 1.09 27.15
N MET A 87 -4.44 1.27 25.91
CA MET A 87 -4.83 0.15 25.05
C MET A 87 -3.62 -0.74 24.68
N ALA A 88 -2.48 -0.14 24.34
CA ALA A 88 -1.25 -0.87 24.02
C ALA A 88 -0.76 -1.72 25.20
N ARG A 89 -0.78 -1.17 26.41
CA ARG A 89 -0.46 -1.93 27.64
C ARG A 89 -1.45 -3.07 27.88
N GLY A 90 -2.73 -2.83 27.65
CA GLY A 90 -3.74 -3.88 27.70
C GLY A 90 -3.48 -4.99 26.70
N ILE A 91 -3.19 -4.66 25.46
CA ILE A 91 -2.84 -5.64 24.41
C ILE A 91 -1.63 -6.48 24.84
N ARG A 92 -0.55 -5.85 25.32
CA ARG A 92 0.64 -6.57 25.80
C ARG A 92 0.34 -7.49 26.99
N ALA A 93 -0.54 -7.04 27.91
CA ALA A 93 -0.96 -7.87 29.05
C ALA A 93 -1.84 -9.04 28.62
N GLY A 94 -2.63 -8.88 27.53
CA GLY A 94 -3.50 -9.92 27.00
C GLY A 94 -2.77 -10.98 26.17
N ASP A 95 -1.97 -10.54 25.20
CA ASP A 95 -1.10 -11.41 24.38
C ASP A 95 0.12 -10.63 23.84
N PRO A 96 1.32 -10.88 24.37
CA PRO A 96 2.54 -10.17 23.96
C PRO A 96 2.99 -10.49 22.53
N LYS A 97 2.41 -11.48 21.86
CA LYS A 97 2.75 -11.84 20.48
C LYS A 97 2.03 -10.99 19.44
N ILE A 98 1.01 -10.23 19.83
CA ILE A 98 0.33 -9.32 18.92
C ILE A 98 1.24 -8.14 18.63
N LYS A 99 1.41 -7.82 17.34
CA LYS A 99 2.04 -6.57 16.93
C LYS A 99 1.10 -5.41 17.13
N ILE A 100 1.59 -4.35 17.76
CA ILE A 100 0.87 -3.10 17.95
C ILE A 100 1.28 -2.15 16.84
N VAL A 101 0.29 -1.67 16.10
CA VAL A 101 0.44 -0.77 14.95
C VAL A 101 -0.07 0.61 15.35
N THR A 102 0.64 1.68 15.00
CA THR A 102 0.19 3.06 15.23
C THR A 102 -0.97 3.41 14.30
N CYS A 103 -1.76 4.43 14.65
CA CYS A 103 -2.64 5.06 13.67
C CYS A 103 -1.83 5.78 12.58
N THR A 104 -2.53 6.15 11.51
CA THR A 104 -2.04 7.13 10.53
C THR A 104 -2.60 8.51 10.88
N ALA A 105 -1.74 9.47 11.18
CA ALA A 105 -2.19 10.81 11.56
C ALA A 105 -2.72 11.59 10.34
N HIS A 106 -1.98 11.61 9.23
CA HIS A 106 -2.39 12.27 7.99
C HIS A 106 -1.86 11.57 6.74
N ALA A 107 -2.77 11.15 5.89
CA ALA A 107 -2.49 10.42 4.66
C ALA A 107 -2.19 11.30 3.43
N HIS A 108 -2.38 12.62 3.51
CA HIS A 108 -2.48 13.48 2.32
C HIS A 108 -1.48 14.62 2.23
N GLN A 109 -0.69 14.88 3.28
CA GLN A 109 0.27 15.98 3.32
C GLN A 109 1.52 15.55 4.08
N ALA A 110 2.64 15.42 3.39
CA ALA A 110 3.90 14.93 3.96
C ALA A 110 4.34 15.73 5.21
N ASP A 111 4.37 17.06 5.12
CA ASP A 111 4.81 17.90 6.22
C ASP A 111 3.97 17.71 7.49
N LYS A 112 2.66 17.60 7.32
CA LYS A 112 1.73 17.43 8.43
C LYS A 112 1.83 16.04 9.02
N TYR A 113 1.96 15.02 8.18
CA TYR A 113 2.16 13.65 8.59
C TYR A 113 3.44 13.50 9.43
N SER A 114 4.55 13.99 8.92
CA SER A 114 5.83 13.96 9.62
C SER A 114 5.81 14.75 10.94
N LYS A 115 5.08 15.88 10.98
CA LYS A 115 4.90 16.66 12.19
C LYS A 115 4.13 15.86 13.24
N ASP A 116 3.01 15.28 12.87
CA ASP A 116 2.15 14.52 13.79
C ASP A 116 2.87 13.26 14.32
N LEU A 117 3.65 12.56 13.48
CA LEU A 117 4.53 11.49 13.94
C LEU A 117 5.55 11.99 14.98
N ARG A 118 6.20 13.11 14.74
CA ARG A 118 7.17 13.67 15.66
C ARG A 118 6.56 14.10 16.99
N GLU A 119 5.40 14.71 16.94
CA GLU A 119 4.70 15.20 18.14
C GLU A 119 4.06 14.06 18.94
N THR A 120 3.38 13.15 18.27
CA THR A 120 2.63 12.06 18.92
C THR A 120 3.49 10.90 19.36
N PHE A 121 4.39 10.44 18.50
CA PHE A 121 5.16 9.22 18.71
C PHE A 121 6.62 9.44 19.09
N SER A 122 7.06 10.68 19.38
CA SER A 122 8.43 10.97 19.79
C SER A 122 8.73 10.67 21.26
N ASP A 123 7.70 10.46 22.10
CA ASP A 123 7.87 10.08 23.49
C ASP A 123 8.46 8.67 23.59
N PRO A 124 9.66 8.49 24.22
CA PRO A 124 10.28 7.17 24.35
C PRO A 124 9.37 6.11 24.98
N GLN A 125 8.51 6.52 25.93
CA GLN A 125 7.56 5.59 26.57
C GLN A 125 6.45 5.12 25.62
N ILE A 126 6.13 5.90 24.59
CA ILE A 126 5.20 5.49 23.53
C ILE A 126 5.91 4.61 22.51
N ILE A 127 7.14 4.96 22.11
CA ILE A 127 7.95 4.18 21.17
C ILE A 127 8.13 2.73 21.66
N GLU A 128 8.28 2.52 22.96
CA GLU A 128 8.39 1.16 23.53
C GLU A 128 7.12 0.31 23.38
N LEU A 129 5.97 0.93 23.19
CA LEU A 129 4.68 0.24 23.20
C LEU A 129 4.28 -0.32 21.84
N PHE A 130 4.70 0.28 20.73
CA PHE A 130 4.36 -0.20 19.38
C PHE A 130 5.49 -0.98 18.72
N ASP A 131 5.14 -1.77 17.72
CA ASP A 131 6.06 -2.56 16.90
C ASP A 131 6.15 -2.02 15.48
N VAL A 132 5.10 -1.36 15.01
CA VAL A 132 4.89 -0.98 13.61
C VAL A 132 4.42 0.46 13.53
N ILE A 133 5.03 1.19 12.61
CA ILE A 133 4.61 2.55 12.22
C ILE A 133 3.76 2.41 10.96
N ASN A 134 2.55 2.97 11.01
CA ASN A 134 1.59 2.92 9.95
C ASN A 134 1.68 4.12 9.01
N VAL A 135 1.56 3.88 7.70
CA VAL A 135 1.50 4.89 6.65
C VAL A 135 0.29 4.63 5.78
N HIS A 136 -0.55 5.67 5.56
CA HIS A 136 -1.50 5.70 4.45
C HIS A 136 -0.96 6.64 3.37
N THR A 137 -0.97 6.23 2.14
CA THR A 137 -0.48 7.05 1.04
C THR A 137 -1.26 6.82 -0.25
N TYR A 138 -1.54 7.91 -0.95
CA TYR A 138 -2.29 7.88 -2.20
C TYR A 138 -1.64 8.81 -3.22
N ALA A 139 -1.40 8.29 -4.43
CA ALA A 139 -0.79 9.06 -5.51
C ALA A 139 -1.77 10.09 -6.08
N GLN A 140 -1.86 11.25 -5.42
CA GLN A 140 -2.72 12.36 -5.79
C GLN A 140 -1.96 13.67 -5.71
N LEU A 141 -2.38 14.64 -6.52
CA LEU A 141 -1.84 16.00 -6.41
C LEU A 141 -2.36 16.66 -5.13
N GLU A 142 -1.47 17.29 -4.41
CA GLU A 142 -1.79 17.97 -3.17
C GLU A 142 -2.49 19.32 -3.39
N LYS A 143 -3.70 19.25 -3.91
CA LYS A 143 -4.59 20.42 -3.93
C LYS A 143 -5.60 20.42 -2.80
N GLY A 144 -5.53 19.37 -1.94
CA GLY A 144 -6.47 19.12 -0.86
C GLY A 144 -7.80 18.55 -1.35
N LEU A 145 -8.51 17.87 -0.45
CA LEU A 145 -9.80 17.22 -0.71
C LEU A 145 -10.90 18.17 -1.20
N THR A 146 -10.72 19.47 -1.01
CA THR A 146 -11.73 20.51 -1.32
C THR A 146 -11.45 21.27 -2.59
N LYS A 147 -10.34 20.99 -3.29
CA LYS A 147 -9.94 21.74 -4.49
C LYS A 147 -10.14 20.91 -5.76
N SER A 148 -10.80 21.49 -6.72
CA SER A 148 -11.01 20.91 -8.06
C SER A 148 -9.83 21.23 -9.00
N PRO A 149 -9.48 20.32 -9.93
CA PRO A 149 -9.95 18.95 -10.00
C PRO A 149 -9.28 18.05 -8.96
N TRP A 150 -9.99 17.05 -8.47
CA TRP A 150 -9.41 15.95 -7.70
C TRP A 150 -8.59 15.09 -8.66
N THR A 151 -7.28 15.12 -8.52
CA THR A 151 -6.39 14.53 -9.51
C THR A 151 -5.61 13.36 -8.92
N ARG A 152 -5.78 12.18 -9.51
CA ARG A 152 -4.90 11.03 -9.32
C ARG A 152 -3.76 11.09 -10.34
N THR A 153 -2.60 10.59 -9.94
CA THR A 153 -1.42 10.44 -10.79
C THR A 153 -0.83 9.03 -10.67
N TYR A 154 0.19 8.72 -11.43
CA TYR A 154 0.88 7.43 -11.39
C TYR A 154 1.92 7.40 -10.25
N PRO A 155 2.37 6.20 -9.81
CA PRO A 155 3.19 6.06 -8.61
C PRO A 155 4.50 6.86 -8.60
N GLU A 156 5.14 7.02 -9.76
CA GLU A 156 6.41 7.74 -9.94
C GLU A 156 6.22 9.22 -10.27
N GLY A 157 4.99 9.74 -10.20
CA GLY A 157 4.70 11.15 -10.50
C GLY A 157 5.40 12.08 -9.52
N GLU A 158 6.22 12.99 -10.04
CA GLU A 158 7.01 13.95 -9.24
C GLU A 158 6.15 15.03 -8.58
N ASP A 159 4.91 15.18 -9.02
CA ASP A 159 3.96 16.20 -8.51
C ASP A 159 3.19 15.72 -7.25
N THR A 160 3.60 14.63 -6.64
CA THR A 160 2.90 13.98 -5.52
C THR A 160 3.85 13.63 -4.40
N THR A 161 3.37 13.69 -3.17
CA THR A 161 4.09 13.27 -1.97
C THR A 161 3.99 11.76 -1.69
N TYR A 162 3.45 10.99 -2.65
CA TYR A 162 3.13 9.57 -2.51
C TYR A 162 4.24 8.71 -1.93
N LEU A 163 5.46 8.86 -2.45
CA LEU A 163 6.64 8.13 -1.97
C LEU A 163 7.39 8.91 -0.89
N GLU A 164 7.34 10.24 -0.93
CA GLU A 164 8.01 11.14 0.01
C GLU A 164 7.55 10.89 1.46
N VAL A 165 6.25 10.74 1.68
CA VAL A 165 5.66 10.40 3.00
C VAL A 165 6.29 9.13 3.57
N ILE A 166 6.52 8.12 2.73
CA ILE A 166 7.14 6.85 3.14
C ILE A 166 8.62 7.08 3.48
N GLU A 167 9.35 7.81 2.62
CA GLU A 167 10.77 8.12 2.84
C GLU A 167 10.99 8.91 4.12
N GLU A 168 10.20 9.94 4.38
CA GLU A 168 10.25 10.72 5.62
C GLU A 168 9.94 9.86 6.85
N THR A 169 8.94 8.97 6.76
CA THR A 169 8.60 8.06 7.85
C THR A 169 9.74 7.08 8.14
N ILE A 170 10.39 6.56 7.10
CA ILE A 170 11.56 5.67 7.25
C ILE A 170 12.73 6.43 7.89
N GLN A 171 13.01 7.66 7.46
CA GLN A 171 14.06 8.49 8.04
C GLN A 171 13.79 8.80 9.52
N TRP A 172 12.55 9.15 9.86
CA TRP A 172 12.14 9.36 11.23
C TRP A 172 12.29 8.07 12.07
N ARG A 173 11.82 6.92 11.57
CA ARG A 173 11.96 5.61 12.22
C ARG A 173 13.43 5.27 12.49
N ASP A 174 14.29 5.39 11.47
CA ASP A 174 15.70 5.05 11.57
C ASP A 174 16.43 5.90 12.64
N HIS A 175 15.95 7.13 12.87
CA HIS A 175 16.51 8.05 13.85
C HIS A 175 15.92 7.89 15.27
N HIS A 176 14.60 7.75 15.39
CA HIS A 176 13.90 7.82 16.69
C HIS A 176 13.44 6.45 17.21
N ALA A 177 13.14 5.52 16.33
CA ALA A 177 12.56 4.23 16.66
C ALA A 177 13.20 3.07 15.85
N PRO A 178 14.54 2.94 15.89
CA PRO A 178 15.24 1.95 15.07
C PRO A 178 14.75 0.53 15.38
N GLY A 179 14.57 -0.28 14.32
CA GLY A 179 14.10 -1.65 14.42
C GLY A 179 12.59 -1.83 14.42
N LYS A 180 11.80 -0.75 14.43
CA LYS A 180 10.36 -0.83 14.20
C LYS A 180 10.05 -1.06 12.71
N GLU A 181 8.99 -1.83 12.43
CA GLU A 181 8.56 -2.07 11.07
C GLU A 181 7.80 -0.86 10.49
N ILE A 182 7.82 -0.70 9.16
CA ILE A 182 6.98 0.25 8.43
C ILE A 182 5.95 -0.55 7.64
N TRP A 183 4.67 -0.31 7.92
CA TRP A 183 3.57 -0.86 7.14
C TRP A 183 2.80 0.24 6.43
N ILE A 184 2.52 0.02 5.17
CA ILE A 184 1.54 0.81 4.43
C ILE A 184 0.21 0.09 4.59
N THR A 185 -0.65 0.53 5.50
CA THR A 185 -1.93 -0.15 5.75
C THR A 185 -3.03 0.29 4.80
N GLU A 186 -2.83 1.42 4.10
CA GLU A 186 -3.68 1.81 2.99
C GLU A 186 -2.91 2.46 1.85
N PHE A 187 -3.15 1.97 0.64
CA PHE A 187 -2.87 2.64 -0.61
C PHE A 187 -3.81 2.09 -1.69
N GLY A 188 -4.07 2.86 -2.74
CA GLY A 188 -4.98 2.39 -3.78
C GLY A 188 -5.22 3.42 -4.88
N TYR A 189 -5.94 2.98 -5.90
CA TYR A 189 -6.33 3.76 -7.06
C TYR A 189 -7.79 3.56 -7.39
N ASP A 190 -8.56 4.64 -7.44
CA ASP A 190 -9.94 4.57 -7.90
C ASP A 190 -9.99 4.29 -9.39
N SER A 191 -10.74 3.25 -9.79
CA SER A 191 -11.09 3.02 -11.19
C SER A 191 -12.57 2.69 -11.29
N CYS A 192 -13.32 3.45 -12.06
CA CYS A 192 -14.73 3.14 -12.31
C CYS A 192 -15.02 3.08 -13.81
N THR A 193 -16.17 2.50 -14.14
CA THR A 193 -16.58 2.39 -15.54
C THR A 193 -16.81 3.78 -16.17
N PRO A 194 -16.60 3.94 -17.48
CA PRO A 194 -16.87 5.19 -18.17
C PRO A 194 -18.31 5.71 -17.96
N ARG A 195 -19.28 4.80 -17.80
CA ARG A 195 -20.68 5.12 -17.53
C ARG A 195 -20.82 5.82 -16.18
N VAL A 196 -20.19 5.29 -15.14
CA VAL A 196 -20.25 5.87 -13.79
C VAL A 196 -19.53 7.21 -13.77
N MET A 197 -18.36 7.30 -14.42
CA MET A 197 -17.63 8.57 -14.57
C MET A 197 -18.46 9.67 -15.24
N ALA A 198 -19.24 9.32 -16.25
CA ALA A 198 -20.12 10.29 -16.96
C ALA A 198 -21.30 10.77 -16.11
N ASN A 199 -21.70 10.01 -15.12
CA ASN A 199 -22.88 10.27 -14.29
C ASN A 199 -22.53 10.75 -12.87
N ARG A 200 -21.36 11.36 -12.68
CA ARG A 200 -20.99 11.98 -11.39
C ARG A 200 -22.01 13.06 -11.02
N THR A 201 -22.31 13.15 -9.73
CA THR A 201 -23.24 14.14 -9.19
C THR A 201 -22.73 14.75 -7.88
N GLY A 202 -23.32 15.88 -7.48
CA GLY A 202 -23.09 16.48 -6.18
C GLY A 202 -21.67 16.97 -5.96
N TRP A 203 -21.06 16.58 -4.84
CA TRP A 203 -19.73 17.05 -4.46
C TRP A 203 -18.64 16.53 -5.40
N PHE A 204 -18.75 15.28 -5.87
CA PHE A 204 -17.77 14.69 -6.80
C PHE A 204 -17.81 15.31 -8.19
N GLU A 205 -18.99 15.79 -8.64
CA GLU A 205 -19.10 16.60 -9.84
C GLU A 205 -18.41 17.97 -9.66
N LYS A 206 -18.62 18.62 -8.52
CA LYS A 206 -17.97 19.91 -8.19
C LYS A 206 -16.45 19.79 -8.10
N LEU A 207 -15.94 18.70 -7.58
CA LEU A 207 -14.50 18.41 -7.53
C LEU A 207 -13.92 17.98 -8.87
N ASP A 208 -14.75 17.79 -9.90
CA ASP A 208 -14.33 17.14 -11.15
C ASP A 208 -13.52 15.86 -10.89
N TRP A 209 -14.02 15.04 -9.92
CA TRP A 209 -13.34 13.81 -9.53
C TRP A 209 -13.21 12.87 -10.74
N ARG A 210 -12.03 12.30 -10.93
CA ARG A 210 -11.73 11.38 -12.01
C ARG A 210 -10.87 10.24 -11.52
N GLY A 211 -11.38 9.02 -11.69
CA GLY A 211 -10.62 7.81 -11.51
C GLY A 211 -9.68 7.52 -12.68
N VAL A 212 -8.87 6.50 -12.52
CA VAL A 212 -8.06 5.89 -13.60
C VAL A 212 -8.85 4.78 -14.31
N THR A 213 -8.32 4.23 -15.40
CA THR A 213 -8.90 3.04 -16.04
C THR A 213 -8.57 1.78 -15.23
N ASP A 214 -9.32 0.68 -15.45
CA ASP A 214 -9.05 -0.61 -14.78
C ASP A 214 -7.64 -1.13 -15.11
N LEU A 215 -7.15 -0.92 -16.32
CA LEU A 215 -5.77 -1.26 -16.70
C LEU A 215 -4.75 -0.39 -15.97
N GLN A 216 -4.97 0.91 -15.89
CA GLN A 216 -4.09 1.81 -15.14
C GLN A 216 -4.08 1.47 -13.65
N GLN A 217 -5.23 1.11 -13.07
CA GLN A 217 -5.27 0.62 -11.69
C GLN A 217 -4.36 -0.60 -11.53
N ALA A 218 -4.44 -1.58 -12.42
CA ALA A 218 -3.58 -2.76 -12.41
C ALA A 218 -2.09 -2.39 -12.51
N GLN A 219 -1.71 -1.56 -13.49
CA GLN A 219 -0.34 -1.10 -13.68
C GLN A 219 0.20 -0.36 -12.45
N TYR A 220 -0.57 0.58 -11.91
CA TYR A 220 -0.13 1.44 -10.82
C TYR A 220 -0.04 0.68 -9.49
N LEU A 221 -0.94 -0.27 -9.22
CA LEU A 221 -0.85 -1.12 -8.04
C LEU A 221 0.41 -2.00 -8.07
N ILE A 222 0.70 -2.65 -9.21
CA ILE A 222 1.90 -3.49 -9.31
C ILE A 222 3.17 -2.65 -9.17
N ARG A 223 3.24 -1.50 -9.84
CA ARG A 223 4.38 -0.59 -9.76
C ARG A 223 4.56 -0.04 -8.34
N SER A 224 3.46 0.25 -7.63
CA SER A 224 3.50 0.63 -6.21
C SER A 224 4.13 -0.45 -5.34
N PHE A 225 3.69 -1.70 -5.45
CA PHE A 225 4.29 -2.81 -4.70
C PHE A 225 5.79 -2.97 -4.99
N LEU A 226 6.19 -2.83 -6.26
CA LEU A 226 7.61 -2.89 -6.65
C LEU A 226 8.42 -1.73 -6.05
N LEU A 227 7.89 -0.52 -6.05
CA LEU A 227 8.51 0.65 -5.42
C LEU A 227 8.63 0.47 -3.90
N PHE A 228 7.57 0.07 -3.23
CA PHE A 228 7.57 -0.17 -1.78
C PHE A 228 8.58 -1.25 -1.39
N SER A 229 8.71 -2.31 -2.20
CA SER A 229 9.72 -3.35 -1.97
C SER A 229 11.15 -2.83 -1.98
N SER A 230 11.41 -1.72 -2.69
CA SER A 230 12.72 -1.06 -2.74
C SER A 230 12.97 -0.06 -1.61
N MET A 231 11.97 0.24 -0.77
CA MET A 231 11.97 1.34 0.21
C MET A 231 12.00 0.86 1.68
N LYS A 232 12.46 -0.34 2.01
CA LYS A 232 12.42 -0.86 3.39
C LYS A 232 11.03 -0.82 4.04
N VAL A 233 9.99 -1.01 3.25
CA VAL A 233 8.62 -1.24 3.71
C VAL A 233 8.46 -2.72 3.99
N ASP A 234 7.97 -3.07 5.17
CA ASP A 234 7.83 -4.46 5.59
C ASP A 234 6.55 -5.11 5.08
N ARG A 235 5.45 -4.34 5.02
CA ARG A 235 4.16 -4.80 4.49
C ARG A 235 3.42 -3.64 3.79
N ALA A 236 2.60 -4.00 2.79
CA ALA A 236 1.70 -3.06 2.13
C ALA A 236 0.34 -3.73 1.89
N TYR A 237 -0.73 -3.03 2.28
CA TYR A 237 -2.11 -3.47 2.14
C TYR A 237 -2.84 -2.52 1.20
N LEU A 238 -3.40 -3.06 0.13
CA LEU A 238 -4.17 -2.22 -0.77
C LEU A 238 -5.60 -1.97 -0.23
N TYR A 239 -6.05 -0.76 -0.38
CA TYR A 239 -7.40 -0.34 -0.07
C TYR A 239 -8.18 -0.21 -1.38
N PHE A 240 -9.10 -1.14 -1.71
CA PHE A 240 -9.57 -2.25 -0.89
C PHE A 240 -9.95 -3.47 -1.77
N PHE A 241 -10.73 -4.44 -1.27
CA PHE A 241 -10.96 -5.70 -1.99
C PHE A 241 -12.07 -5.61 -3.02
N ASP A 242 -13.30 -5.20 -2.64
CA ASP A 242 -14.48 -5.21 -3.52
C ASP A 242 -15.22 -3.88 -3.50
N ASP A 243 -15.37 -3.24 -4.65
CA ASP A 243 -16.11 -1.99 -4.82
C ASP A 243 -17.47 -2.17 -5.49
N LYS A 244 -18.27 -1.10 -5.46
CA LYS A 244 -19.60 -1.05 -6.05
C LYS A 244 -19.67 -0.22 -7.33
N ASP A 245 -18.51 0.19 -7.89
CA ASP A 245 -18.45 1.08 -9.06
C ASP A 245 -19.10 2.44 -8.81
N GLU A 246 -18.71 3.11 -7.75
CA GLU A 246 -19.24 4.42 -7.38
C GLU A 246 -18.22 5.53 -7.70
N PRO A 247 -18.67 6.70 -8.22
CA PRO A 247 -17.81 7.81 -8.62
C PRO A 247 -17.43 8.67 -7.41
N GLN A 248 -16.74 8.10 -6.45
CA GLN A 248 -16.34 8.79 -5.23
C GLN A 248 -14.90 8.42 -4.84
N VAL A 249 -14.28 9.26 -4.04
CA VAL A 249 -12.95 9.02 -3.49
C VAL A 249 -12.97 7.71 -2.70
N HIS A 250 -12.07 6.81 -3.06
CA HIS A 250 -11.97 5.44 -2.55
C HIS A 250 -13.18 4.52 -2.85
N GLY A 251 -14.26 5.03 -3.44
CA GLY A 251 -15.47 4.23 -3.71
C GLY A 251 -15.32 3.21 -4.83
N SER A 252 -14.27 3.32 -5.64
CA SER A 252 -13.97 2.44 -6.78
C SER A 252 -12.53 1.89 -6.73
N SER A 253 -11.94 1.82 -5.54
CA SER A 253 -10.55 1.34 -5.34
C SER A 253 -10.43 -0.16 -5.22
N GLY A 254 -11.54 -0.91 -5.17
CA GLY A 254 -11.52 -2.37 -5.10
C GLY A 254 -10.78 -3.01 -6.27
N ILE A 255 -10.14 -4.14 -6.03
CA ILE A 255 -9.56 -5.00 -7.10
C ILE A 255 -10.61 -5.94 -7.71
N THR A 256 -11.75 -6.08 -7.04
CA THR A 256 -12.97 -6.66 -7.61
C THR A 256 -14.06 -5.59 -7.66
N ARG A 257 -15.05 -5.78 -8.51
CA ARG A 257 -16.20 -4.91 -8.68
C ARG A 257 -17.48 -5.73 -8.62
N ASN A 258 -18.29 -5.50 -7.57
CA ASN A 258 -19.48 -6.31 -7.32
C ASN A 258 -19.18 -7.82 -7.35
N GLY A 259 -18.13 -8.24 -6.65
CA GLY A 259 -17.66 -9.62 -6.57
C GLY A 259 -16.99 -10.17 -7.85
N LYS A 260 -16.79 -9.35 -8.90
CA LYS A 260 -16.15 -9.76 -10.15
C LYS A 260 -14.72 -9.23 -10.21
N PRO A 261 -13.73 -10.08 -10.51
CA PRO A 261 -12.34 -9.64 -10.66
C PRO A 261 -12.17 -8.54 -11.72
N LYS A 262 -11.39 -7.50 -11.38
CA LYS A 262 -10.85 -6.53 -12.34
C LYS A 262 -9.46 -6.98 -12.81
N PRO A 263 -8.89 -6.35 -13.86
CA PRO A 263 -7.50 -6.59 -14.24
C PRO A 263 -6.51 -6.48 -13.07
N SER A 264 -6.77 -5.60 -12.13
CA SER A 264 -5.95 -5.42 -10.93
C SER A 264 -5.95 -6.65 -10.01
N PHE A 265 -7.05 -7.40 -9.90
CA PHE A 265 -7.08 -8.67 -9.15
C PHE A 265 -6.12 -9.69 -9.75
N HIS A 266 -6.19 -9.87 -11.07
CA HIS A 266 -5.30 -10.80 -11.78
C HIS A 266 -3.83 -10.36 -11.69
N ALA A 267 -3.57 -9.06 -11.85
CA ALA A 267 -2.22 -8.52 -11.76
C ALA A 267 -1.59 -8.73 -10.37
N VAL A 268 -2.33 -8.45 -9.29
CA VAL A 268 -1.84 -8.67 -7.91
C VAL A 268 -1.64 -10.16 -7.63
N SER A 269 -2.58 -11.02 -8.05
CA SER A 269 -2.43 -12.47 -7.95
C SER A 269 -1.18 -12.97 -8.69
N GLN A 270 -0.96 -12.49 -9.91
CA GLN A 270 0.20 -12.83 -10.72
C GLN A 270 1.52 -12.33 -10.10
N LEU A 271 1.54 -11.10 -9.58
CA LEU A 271 2.71 -10.56 -8.87
C LEU A 271 3.11 -11.48 -7.71
N TYR A 272 2.13 -11.89 -6.90
CA TYR A 272 2.37 -12.77 -5.77
C TYR A 272 2.90 -14.15 -6.21
N GLN A 273 2.29 -14.75 -7.24
CA GLN A 273 2.73 -16.04 -7.80
C GLN A 273 4.14 -15.95 -8.40
N THR A 274 4.47 -14.81 -9.01
CA THR A 274 5.74 -14.62 -9.72
C THR A 274 6.88 -14.25 -8.80
N LEU A 275 6.65 -13.30 -7.86
CA LEU A 275 7.68 -12.73 -6.99
C LEU A 275 7.48 -13.01 -5.49
N GLY A 276 6.46 -13.74 -5.07
CA GLY A 276 6.16 -13.95 -3.65
C GLY A 276 7.32 -14.53 -2.83
N ASP A 277 8.12 -15.40 -3.45
CA ASP A 277 9.32 -15.99 -2.84
C ASP A 277 10.61 -15.20 -3.12
N TYR A 278 10.56 -14.19 -4.00
CA TYR A 278 11.69 -13.34 -4.28
C TYR A 278 11.78 -12.20 -3.27
N ARG A 279 12.96 -11.65 -3.13
CA ARG A 279 13.21 -10.45 -2.31
C ARG A 279 13.95 -9.43 -3.15
N PHE A 280 13.60 -8.15 -2.98
CA PHE A 280 14.29 -7.05 -3.63
C PHE A 280 15.78 -7.09 -3.27
N SER A 281 16.63 -6.91 -4.28
CA SER A 281 18.08 -6.90 -4.14
C SER A 281 18.66 -5.52 -4.35
N ARG A 282 18.41 -4.94 -5.52
CA ARG A 282 18.95 -3.63 -5.89
C ARG A 282 18.16 -2.98 -7.02
N ILE A 283 18.33 -1.68 -7.15
CA ILE A 283 17.97 -0.93 -8.36
C ILE A 283 19.11 -1.11 -9.36
N VAL A 284 18.81 -1.73 -10.51
CA VAL A 284 19.77 -1.90 -11.62
C VAL A 284 19.83 -0.61 -12.43
N GLN A 285 18.66 -0.04 -12.76
CA GLN A 285 18.54 1.22 -13.47
C GLN A 285 17.28 1.95 -13.04
N LYS A 286 17.36 3.29 -12.90
CA LYS A 286 16.23 4.15 -12.56
C LYS A 286 16.41 5.49 -13.26
N ASN A 287 15.56 5.77 -14.25
CA ASN A 287 15.50 7.06 -14.94
C ASN A 287 14.08 7.32 -15.48
N SER A 288 13.87 8.42 -16.18
CA SER A 288 12.55 8.83 -16.68
C SER A 288 11.95 7.91 -17.76
N GLN A 289 12.70 6.94 -18.28
CA GLN A 289 12.23 6.03 -19.34
C GLN A 289 12.13 4.57 -18.85
N LEU A 290 12.96 4.19 -17.89
CA LEU A 290 13.11 2.82 -17.44
C LEU A 290 13.36 2.75 -15.93
N TYR A 291 12.55 1.99 -15.23
CA TYR A 291 12.85 1.42 -13.93
C TYR A 291 13.14 -0.06 -14.11
N LEU A 292 14.29 -0.51 -13.60
CA LEU A 292 14.77 -1.88 -13.67
C LEU A 292 15.26 -2.31 -12.30
N PHE A 293 14.53 -3.21 -11.68
CA PHE A 293 14.77 -3.70 -10.32
C PHE A 293 15.14 -5.18 -10.35
N GLU A 294 16.11 -5.56 -9.53
CA GLU A 294 16.54 -6.94 -9.35
C GLU A 294 15.92 -7.56 -8.10
N PHE A 295 15.39 -8.75 -8.29
CA PHE A 295 14.85 -9.59 -7.23
C PHE A 295 15.56 -10.93 -7.23
N LEU A 296 15.85 -11.46 -6.04
CA LEU A 296 16.58 -12.70 -5.84
C LEU A 296 15.72 -13.70 -5.02
N LYS A 297 15.79 -14.98 -5.41
CA LYS A 297 15.17 -16.09 -4.71
C LYS A 297 16.18 -17.20 -4.48
N GLY A 298 15.88 -18.08 -3.51
CA GLY A 298 16.74 -19.18 -3.14
C GLY A 298 17.61 -18.87 -1.94
N LYS A 299 18.11 -19.92 -1.29
CA LYS A 299 18.97 -19.82 -0.10
C LYS A 299 20.29 -19.11 -0.43
N ASP A 300 20.83 -19.40 -1.61
CA ASP A 300 22.10 -18.83 -2.11
C ASP A 300 21.87 -17.63 -3.03
N ARG A 301 20.61 -17.17 -3.17
CA ARG A 301 20.23 -16.06 -4.06
C ARG A 301 20.63 -16.27 -5.52
N ASP A 302 20.54 -17.49 -5.97
CA ASP A 302 20.97 -17.94 -7.30
C ASP A 302 19.93 -17.74 -8.39
N GLN A 303 18.65 -17.60 -8.02
CA GLN A 303 17.58 -17.31 -8.96
C GLN A 303 17.36 -15.81 -9.04
N VAL A 304 17.55 -15.27 -10.23
CA VAL A 304 17.46 -13.84 -10.52
C VAL A 304 16.23 -13.54 -11.37
N CYS A 305 15.47 -12.54 -10.96
CA CYS A 305 14.42 -11.94 -11.78
C CYS A 305 14.66 -10.42 -11.85
N TRP A 306 14.71 -9.88 -13.06
CA TRP A 306 14.64 -8.45 -13.27
C TRP A 306 13.22 -8.05 -13.62
N VAL A 307 12.74 -6.98 -12.99
CA VAL A 307 11.43 -6.40 -13.28
C VAL A 307 11.64 -5.02 -13.87
N ALA A 308 11.07 -4.80 -15.06
CA ALA A 308 11.22 -3.54 -15.78
C ALA A 308 9.86 -2.93 -16.13
N TRP A 309 9.77 -1.60 -16.07
CA TRP A 309 8.62 -0.84 -16.56
C TRP A 309 9.04 0.59 -16.95
N SER A 310 8.22 1.23 -17.80
CA SER A 310 8.33 2.67 -18.04
C SER A 310 7.67 3.42 -16.88
N PRO A 311 8.38 4.33 -16.17
CA PRO A 311 7.84 5.09 -15.04
C PRO A 311 6.99 6.28 -15.53
N THR A 312 6.09 6.02 -16.45
CA THR A 312 5.21 6.99 -17.05
C THR A 312 3.77 6.67 -16.70
N GLY A 313 2.86 7.57 -16.94
CA GLY A 313 1.46 7.33 -16.62
C GLY A 313 0.60 8.52 -17.01
N PHE A 314 -0.66 8.42 -16.59
CA PHE A 314 -1.68 9.40 -16.89
C PHE A 314 -2.12 10.08 -15.59
N ARG A 315 -2.21 11.41 -15.65
CA ARG A 315 -2.88 12.19 -14.60
C ARG A 315 -4.36 12.30 -14.94
N SER A 316 -5.21 12.10 -13.97
CA SER A 316 -6.66 12.07 -14.18
C SER A 316 -7.25 13.43 -14.65
N ASP A 317 -6.52 14.54 -14.46
CA ASP A 317 -6.90 15.87 -14.94
C ASP A 317 -6.45 16.17 -16.39
N GLN A 318 -5.64 15.32 -17.00
CA GLN A 318 -5.15 15.53 -18.36
C GLN A 318 -6.19 15.07 -19.38
N LYS A 319 -6.57 15.96 -20.29
CA LYS A 319 -7.52 15.66 -21.38
C LYS A 319 -6.89 14.86 -22.52
N VAL A 320 -5.58 14.91 -22.65
CA VAL A 320 -4.85 14.26 -23.75
C VAL A 320 -4.23 12.99 -23.20
N LYS A 321 -4.71 11.85 -23.69
CA LYS A 321 -4.00 10.58 -23.57
C LYS A 321 -2.69 10.72 -24.34
N LYS A 322 -1.59 10.94 -23.65
CA LYS A 322 -0.30 10.54 -24.20
C LYS A 322 -0.33 9.03 -24.22
N ASN A 323 -0.72 8.44 -25.35
CA ASN A 323 -0.52 7.01 -25.55
C ASN A 323 0.99 6.80 -25.48
N HIS A 324 1.48 6.33 -24.33
CA HIS A 324 2.82 5.82 -24.25
C HIS A 324 2.86 4.57 -25.13
N ARG A 325 3.43 4.75 -26.30
CA ARG A 325 3.75 3.61 -27.16
C ARG A 325 4.81 2.79 -26.44
N ALA A 326 4.66 1.50 -26.50
CA ALA A 326 5.75 0.62 -26.12
C ALA A 326 7.01 1.04 -26.88
N THR A 327 8.12 1.13 -26.16
CA THR A 327 9.41 1.54 -26.68
C THR A 327 10.34 0.34 -26.64
N GLU A 328 11.04 0.09 -27.73
CA GLU A 328 12.08 -0.92 -27.75
C GLU A 328 13.25 -0.48 -26.87
N ILE A 329 13.65 -1.36 -25.95
CA ILE A 329 14.80 -1.15 -25.07
C ILE A 329 15.79 -2.30 -25.19
N THR A 330 17.07 -1.98 -25.00
CA THR A 330 18.14 -2.97 -24.94
C THR A 330 18.80 -2.91 -23.57
N LEU A 331 18.84 -4.04 -22.87
CA LEU A 331 19.55 -4.21 -21.61
C LEU A 331 20.87 -4.96 -21.87
N ALA A 332 21.94 -4.45 -21.29
CA ALA A 332 23.27 -5.07 -21.30
C ALA A 332 23.67 -5.51 -19.88
N ASP A 333 24.86 -6.06 -19.73
CA ASP A 333 25.42 -6.49 -18.44
C ASP A 333 24.49 -7.45 -17.68
N LEU A 334 23.92 -8.41 -18.39
CA LEU A 334 22.98 -9.37 -17.86
C LEU A 334 23.62 -10.26 -16.78
N PRO A 335 22.88 -10.62 -15.71
CA PRO A 335 23.41 -11.46 -14.62
C PRO A 335 23.79 -12.89 -15.08
N SER A 336 23.04 -13.42 -16.05
CA SER A 336 23.31 -14.68 -16.75
C SER A 336 22.49 -14.72 -18.04
N LYS A 337 22.40 -15.86 -18.70
CA LYS A 337 21.61 -16.01 -19.93
C LYS A 337 20.11 -15.82 -19.63
N PRO A 338 19.39 -14.99 -20.41
CA PRO A 338 17.95 -14.87 -20.31
C PRO A 338 17.25 -16.21 -20.58
N ASP A 339 16.34 -16.59 -19.71
CA ASP A 339 15.52 -17.80 -19.82
C ASP A 339 14.14 -17.48 -20.43
N ARG A 340 13.42 -16.57 -19.80
CA ARG A 340 12.06 -16.20 -20.25
C ARG A 340 11.72 -14.77 -19.87
N LEU A 341 10.82 -14.15 -20.64
CA LEU A 341 10.22 -12.84 -20.39
C LEU A 341 8.70 -13.02 -20.27
N LEU A 342 8.11 -12.54 -19.17
CA LEU A 342 6.66 -12.44 -19.01
C LEU A 342 6.26 -10.96 -19.03
N ALA A 343 5.17 -10.62 -19.69
CA ALA A 343 4.65 -9.26 -19.75
C ALA A 343 3.21 -9.20 -19.25
N MET A 344 2.91 -8.24 -18.37
CA MET A 344 1.55 -8.01 -17.91
C MET A 344 0.67 -7.52 -19.06
N GLN A 345 -0.42 -8.23 -19.31
CA GLN A 345 -1.39 -7.94 -20.35
C GLN A 345 -2.50 -6.99 -19.85
N THR A 346 -3.39 -6.61 -20.75
CA THR A 346 -4.56 -5.77 -20.43
C THR A 346 -5.56 -6.44 -19.49
N SER A 347 -5.55 -7.77 -19.42
CA SER A 347 -6.31 -8.57 -18.45
C SER A 347 -5.75 -8.50 -17.03
N GLY A 348 -4.51 -8.01 -16.85
CA GLY A 348 -3.73 -8.09 -15.63
C GLY A 348 -2.91 -9.38 -15.48
N GLU A 349 -3.18 -10.40 -16.26
CA GLU A 349 -2.37 -11.63 -16.30
C GLU A 349 -1.03 -11.37 -17.00
N SER A 350 -0.04 -12.19 -16.71
CA SER A 350 1.26 -12.11 -17.37
C SER A 350 1.46 -13.28 -18.30
N GLU A 351 1.82 -13.00 -19.56
CA GLU A 351 2.02 -13.97 -20.61
C GLU A 351 3.46 -13.92 -21.13
N PRO A 352 3.95 -15.02 -21.73
CA PRO A 352 5.24 -15.01 -22.41
C PRO A 352 5.30 -13.92 -23.48
N LYS A 353 6.42 -13.21 -23.54
CA LYS A 353 6.71 -12.18 -24.54
C LYS A 353 8.00 -12.51 -25.24
N ASP A 354 8.04 -12.30 -26.55
CA ASP A 354 9.22 -12.47 -27.36
C ASP A 354 10.30 -11.43 -27.03
N PHE A 355 11.54 -11.85 -27.16
CA PHE A 355 12.71 -10.99 -27.01
C PHE A 355 13.83 -11.42 -27.97
N VAL A 356 14.69 -10.48 -28.29
CA VAL A 356 15.92 -10.78 -29.06
C VAL A 356 17.09 -10.80 -28.08
N SER A 357 17.78 -11.94 -28.02
CA SER A 357 19.00 -12.08 -27.21
C SER A 357 20.22 -12.20 -28.09
N THR A 358 21.23 -11.40 -27.76
CA THR A 358 22.57 -11.48 -28.36
C THR A 358 23.59 -11.76 -27.26
N SER A 359 24.87 -11.88 -27.59
CA SER A 359 25.93 -12.11 -26.59
C SER A 359 25.96 -10.95 -25.58
N GLY A 360 25.38 -11.17 -24.37
CA GLY A 360 25.43 -10.22 -23.25
C GLY A 360 24.34 -9.14 -23.26
N SER A 361 23.38 -9.18 -24.18
CA SER A 361 22.28 -8.22 -24.20
C SER A 361 20.94 -8.85 -24.56
N ILE A 362 19.86 -8.17 -24.19
CA ILE A 362 18.48 -8.53 -24.52
C ILE A 362 17.71 -7.30 -24.98
N THR A 363 16.92 -7.44 -26.04
CA THR A 363 16.09 -6.37 -26.59
C THR A 363 14.63 -6.81 -26.61
N PHE A 364 13.75 -5.96 -26.11
CA PHE A 364 12.31 -6.17 -26.07
C PHE A 364 11.54 -4.84 -25.98
N GLU A 365 10.24 -4.88 -26.23
CA GLU A 365 9.36 -3.72 -26.05
C GLU A 365 8.99 -3.54 -24.59
N LEU A 366 9.10 -2.32 -24.07
CA LEU A 366 8.72 -1.89 -22.72
C LEU A 366 7.58 -0.88 -22.77
N SER A 367 6.63 -1.02 -21.86
CA SER A 367 5.53 -0.08 -21.64
C SER A 367 5.36 0.26 -20.16
N GLU A 368 4.24 0.87 -19.81
CA GLU A 368 3.83 1.09 -18.40
C GLU A 368 3.47 -0.21 -17.67
N SER A 369 3.15 -1.27 -18.41
CA SER A 369 2.90 -2.60 -17.86
C SER A 369 4.23 -3.27 -17.51
N PRO A 370 4.41 -3.73 -16.26
CA PRO A 370 5.64 -4.39 -15.85
C PRO A 370 5.92 -5.67 -16.63
N VAL A 371 7.19 -5.91 -16.89
CA VAL A 371 7.72 -7.16 -17.47
C VAL A 371 8.66 -7.82 -16.47
N TYR A 372 8.68 -9.15 -16.48
CA TYR A 372 9.47 -9.99 -15.59
C TYR A 372 10.44 -10.81 -16.43
N LEU A 373 11.73 -10.52 -16.31
CA LEU A 373 12.80 -11.19 -17.03
C LEU A 373 13.51 -12.16 -16.08
N PHE A 374 13.43 -13.43 -16.38
CA PHE A 374 14.08 -14.50 -15.63
C PHE A 374 15.37 -14.93 -16.31
N PHE A 375 16.31 -15.35 -15.50
CA PHE A 375 17.62 -15.78 -15.94
C PHE A 375 17.89 -17.23 -15.55
N GLU A 376 18.70 -17.93 -16.35
CA GLU A 376 19.24 -19.23 -15.96
C GLU A 376 20.03 -19.10 -14.65
N PRO A 377 19.93 -20.08 -13.72
CA PRO A 377 20.73 -20.07 -12.50
C PRO A 377 22.22 -19.91 -12.80
N LYS A 378 22.91 -19.14 -11.96
CA LYS A 378 24.38 -19.05 -12.07
C LYS A 378 24.98 -20.42 -11.80
N GLN A 379 25.78 -20.91 -12.73
CA GLN A 379 26.56 -22.16 -12.59
C GLN A 379 27.64 -22.01 -11.55
#